data_a6df41ce253947b6a95b529968999f6c
#
_entry.id   a6df41ce253947b6a95b529968999f6c
#
_cell.length_a   1.000
_cell.length_b   1.000
_cell.length_c   1.000
_cell.angle_alpha   90.00
_cell.angle_beta   90.00
_cell.angle_gamma   90.00
#
_symmetry.space_group_name_H-M   'P 1'
#
loop_
_entity.id
_entity.type
_entity.pdbx_description
1 polymer ?
#
loop_
_entity_poly.entity_id
_entity_poly.type
_entity_poly.pdbx_seq_one_letter_code
_entity_poly.pdbx_strand_id
1 'polypeptide(L)'
;TLYQNFSVHISRNSSEIINSIAIKTNTVVNGVINPILSFISSLVILIAIMGTLLFIDTKIALIALFGFGFFYIVITIFTRKRLKINSDLISKESTQVIKLLQEGLGGIRDVLIDGNQKFYYNLYRGSDLPLRRALGENQYISASPRYAMEAVGMALIAIIAYTMTQGD
;
A
#
# COMPACT_ATOMS: atom_id res chain seq x y z
N THR A 1 27.08 9.79 4.21
CA THR A 1 27.57 10.66 3.09
C THR A 1 28.61 11.65 3.57
N LEU A 2 28.42 12.40 4.67
CA LEU A 2 29.35 13.45 5.14
C LEU A 2 30.76 12.96 5.53
N TYR A 3 30.92 11.69 5.84
CA TYR A 3 32.19 11.06 6.25
C TYR A 3 32.87 10.28 5.10
N GLN A 4 32.42 10.41 3.86
CA GLN A 4 33.02 9.75 2.70
C GLN A 4 34.14 10.60 2.09
N ASN A 5 35.13 9.94 1.46
CA ASN A 5 36.26 10.60 0.81
C ASN A 5 35.80 11.59 -0.28
N PHE A 6 36.51 12.69 -0.40
CA PHE A 6 36.22 13.78 -1.34
C PHE A 6 36.11 13.33 -2.81
N SER A 7 36.88 12.32 -3.21
CA SER A 7 36.81 11.73 -4.55
C SER A 7 35.43 11.12 -4.88
N VAL A 8 34.72 10.58 -3.87
CA VAL A 8 33.39 10.02 -4.01
C VAL A 8 32.33 11.11 -4.15
N HIS A 9 32.58 12.29 -3.52
CA HIS A 9 31.71 13.44 -3.63
C HIS A 9 31.76 14.10 -5.02
N ILE A 10 32.93 14.14 -5.65
CA ILE A 10 33.10 14.74 -7.00
C ILE A 10 32.47 13.84 -8.07
N SER A 11 32.53 12.53 -7.91
CA SER A 11 31.99 11.58 -8.90
C SER A 11 30.47 11.42 -8.86
N ARG A 12 29.80 11.93 -7.84
CA ARG A 12 28.34 11.86 -7.68
C ARG A 12 27.69 13.21 -7.94
N ASN A 13 26.65 13.21 -8.77
CA ASN A 13 25.81 14.37 -8.97
C ASN A 13 25.07 14.72 -7.67
N SER A 14 25.29 15.91 -7.13
CA SER A 14 24.67 16.39 -5.89
C SER A 14 23.13 16.31 -5.94
N SER A 15 22.53 16.54 -7.10
CA SER A 15 21.10 16.42 -7.32
C SER A 15 20.60 14.98 -7.13
N GLU A 16 21.39 13.98 -7.51
CA GLU A 16 21.05 12.56 -7.31
C GLU A 16 21.06 12.18 -5.82
N ILE A 17 22.03 12.69 -5.08
CA ILE A 17 22.13 12.45 -3.62
C ILE A 17 20.94 13.11 -2.91
N ILE A 18 20.63 14.35 -3.22
CA ILE A 18 19.50 15.07 -2.61
C ILE A 18 18.19 14.37 -2.93
N ASN A 19 17.97 14.00 -4.18
CA ASN A 19 16.76 13.31 -4.61
C ASN A 19 16.63 11.91 -3.94
N SER A 20 17.72 11.16 -3.87
CA SER A 20 17.74 9.87 -3.19
C SER A 20 17.44 9.98 -1.70
N ILE A 21 17.98 10.98 -1.02
CA ILE A 21 17.71 11.22 0.41
C ILE A 21 16.24 11.62 0.59
N ALA A 22 15.73 12.56 -0.20
CA ALA A 22 14.36 13.04 -0.10
C ALA A 22 13.35 11.91 -0.38
N ILE A 23 13.53 11.15 -1.46
CA ILE A 23 12.63 10.04 -1.82
C ILE A 23 12.69 8.92 -0.78
N LYS A 24 13.90 8.49 -0.37
CA LYS A 24 14.04 7.41 0.62
C LYS A 24 13.48 7.81 1.98
N THR A 25 13.69 9.06 2.40
CA THR A 25 13.12 9.57 3.66
C THR A 25 11.59 9.56 3.61
N ASN A 26 11.00 10.08 2.53
CA ASN A 26 9.54 10.04 2.36
C ASN A 26 9.00 8.61 2.30
N THR A 27 9.70 7.69 1.67
CA THR A 27 9.31 6.27 1.62
C THR A 27 9.33 5.64 3.01
N VAL A 28 10.34 5.93 3.83
CA VAL A 28 10.41 5.42 5.22
C VAL A 28 9.32 6.06 6.08
N VAL A 29 9.13 7.37 5.99
CA VAL A 29 8.10 8.07 6.77
C VAL A 29 6.70 7.54 6.43
N ASN A 30 6.35 7.50 5.15
CA ASN A 30 5.01 7.08 4.72
C ASN A 30 4.81 5.56 4.72
N GLY A 31 5.86 4.78 4.51
CA GLY A 31 5.80 3.32 4.45
C GLY A 31 5.99 2.61 5.78
N VAL A 32 6.60 3.27 6.77
CA VAL A 32 6.91 2.65 8.08
C VAL A 32 6.41 3.49 9.24
N ILE A 33 6.82 4.76 9.34
CA ILE A 33 6.54 5.58 10.53
C ILE A 33 5.04 5.86 10.65
N ASN A 34 4.42 6.38 9.60
CA ASN A 34 2.99 6.70 9.60
C ASN A 34 2.09 5.49 9.86
N PRO A 35 2.29 4.31 9.24
CA PRO A 35 1.52 3.11 9.57
C PRO A 35 1.69 2.65 11.03
N ILE A 36 2.91 2.74 11.59
CA ILE A 36 3.15 2.39 13.00
C ILE A 36 2.40 3.35 13.94
N LEU A 37 2.50 4.66 13.70
CA LEU A 37 1.78 5.66 14.50
C LEU A 37 0.26 5.46 14.41
N SER A 38 -0.26 5.21 13.21
CA SER A 38 -1.67 4.90 13.00
C SER A 38 -2.09 3.63 13.73
N PHE A 39 -1.26 2.60 13.72
CA PHE A 39 -1.54 1.36 14.43
C PHE A 39 -1.61 1.58 15.96
N ILE A 40 -0.64 2.31 16.53
CA ILE A 40 -0.64 2.63 17.97
C ILE A 40 -1.88 3.44 18.34
N SER A 41 -2.21 4.47 17.56
CA SER A 41 -3.42 5.29 17.79
C SER A 41 -4.69 4.46 17.74
N SER A 42 -4.81 3.58 16.73
CA SER A 42 -5.97 2.69 16.60
C SER A 42 -6.08 1.69 17.73
N LEU A 43 -4.95 1.20 18.25
CA LEU A 43 -4.92 0.28 19.40
C LEU A 43 -5.41 0.97 20.68
N VAL A 44 -4.98 2.21 20.94
CA VAL A 44 -5.44 2.99 22.09
C VAL A 44 -6.95 3.24 22.02
N ILE A 45 -7.45 3.63 20.84
CA ILE A 45 -8.89 3.84 20.62
C ILE A 45 -9.68 2.54 20.82
N LEU A 46 -9.18 1.42 20.29
CA LEU A 46 -9.81 0.11 20.46
C LEU A 46 -9.92 -0.28 21.92
N ILE A 47 -8.83 -0.13 22.70
CA ILE A 47 -8.81 -0.45 24.13
C ILE A 47 -9.80 0.44 24.89
N ALA A 48 -9.85 1.74 24.59
CA ALA A 48 -10.78 2.65 25.23
C ALA A 48 -12.24 2.29 24.95
N ILE A 49 -12.60 2.01 23.69
CA ILE A 49 -13.96 1.62 23.29
C ILE A 49 -14.33 0.29 23.90
N MET A 50 -13.48 -0.72 23.82
CA MET A 50 -13.73 -2.04 24.37
C MET A 50 -13.85 -2.00 25.90
N GLY A 51 -12.98 -1.23 26.56
CA GLY A 51 -13.09 -1.00 28.00
C GLY A 51 -14.43 -0.40 28.39
N THR A 52 -14.86 0.66 27.72
CA THR A 52 -16.17 1.28 27.98
C THR A 52 -17.34 0.32 27.74
N LEU A 53 -17.32 -0.42 26.62
CA LEU A 53 -18.36 -1.42 26.32
C LEU A 53 -18.43 -2.54 27.35
N LEU A 54 -17.30 -3.03 27.83
CA LEU A 54 -17.23 -4.07 28.86
C LEU A 54 -17.82 -3.60 30.19
N PHE A 55 -17.70 -2.32 30.53
CA PHE A 55 -18.31 -1.73 31.72
C PHE A 55 -19.84 -1.55 31.60
N ILE A 56 -20.35 -1.29 30.39
CA ILE A 56 -21.79 -1.07 30.17
C ILE A 56 -22.51 -2.42 30.01
N ASP A 57 -22.07 -3.24 29.07
CA ASP A 57 -22.66 -4.56 28.80
C ASP A 57 -21.63 -5.50 28.18
N THR A 58 -21.19 -6.48 28.99
CA THR A 58 -20.19 -7.49 28.56
C THR A 58 -20.70 -8.34 27.39
N LYS A 59 -22.01 -8.62 27.30
CA LYS A 59 -22.57 -9.45 26.21
C LYS A 59 -22.45 -8.71 24.87
N ILE A 60 -22.84 -7.42 24.86
CA ILE A 60 -22.76 -6.58 23.65
C ILE A 60 -21.29 -6.43 23.22
N ALA A 61 -20.36 -6.21 24.17
CA ALA A 61 -18.94 -6.13 23.88
C ALA A 61 -18.37 -7.41 23.21
N LEU A 62 -18.75 -8.58 23.72
CA LEU A 62 -18.32 -9.84 23.15
C LEU A 62 -18.92 -10.10 21.76
N ILE A 63 -20.21 -9.81 21.56
CA ILE A 63 -20.85 -9.96 20.24
C ILE A 63 -20.19 -9.03 19.23
N ALA A 64 -19.90 -7.79 19.61
CA ALA A 64 -19.19 -6.86 18.75
C ALA A 64 -17.79 -7.35 18.39
N LEU A 65 -17.01 -7.79 19.39
CA LEU A 65 -15.64 -8.26 19.19
C LEU A 65 -15.58 -9.45 18.23
N PHE A 66 -16.42 -10.49 18.50
CA PHE A 66 -16.44 -11.68 17.66
C PHE A 66 -17.06 -11.42 16.29
N GLY A 67 -18.11 -10.62 16.20
CA GLY A 67 -18.76 -10.27 14.93
C GLY A 67 -17.83 -9.51 14.01
N PHE A 68 -17.28 -8.37 14.46
CA PHE A 68 -16.33 -7.60 13.65
C PHE A 68 -15.03 -8.36 13.38
N GLY A 69 -14.51 -9.12 14.36
CA GLY A 69 -13.33 -9.95 14.21
C GLY A 69 -13.51 -11.02 13.13
N PHE A 70 -14.64 -11.71 13.12
CA PHE A 70 -14.96 -12.72 12.11
C PHE A 70 -15.01 -12.13 10.70
N PHE A 71 -15.76 -11.03 10.50
CA PHE A 71 -15.82 -10.35 9.21
C PHE A 71 -14.45 -9.88 8.73
N TYR A 72 -13.64 -9.31 9.64
CA TYR A 72 -12.29 -8.86 9.30
C TYR A 72 -11.38 -10.02 8.86
N ILE A 73 -11.44 -11.17 9.57
CA ILE A 73 -10.65 -12.36 9.21
C ILE A 73 -11.06 -12.88 7.84
N VAL A 74 -12.36 -12.99 7.56
CA VAL A 74 -12.87 -13.45 6.26
C VAL A 74 -12.37 -12.54 5.13
N ILE A 75 -12.55 -11.23 5.26
CA ILE A 75 -12.10 -10.25 4.25
C ILE A 75 -10.58 -10.36 4.06
N THR A 76 -9.81 -10.46 5.13
CA THR A 76 -8.34 -10.53 5.09
C THR A 76 -7.85 -11.79 4.37
N ILE A 77 -8.48 -12.95 4.58
CA ILE A 77 -8.09 -14.19 3.91
C ILE A 77 -8.27 -14.07 2.39
N PHE A 78 -9.41 -13.53 1.94
CA PHE A 78 -9.66 -13.33 0.51
C PHE A 78 -8.69 -12.32 -0.11
N THR A 79 -8.37 -11.26 0.61
CA THR A 79 -7.50 -10.17 0.14
C THR A 79 -6.04 -10.60 0.04
N ARG A 80 -5.54 -11.35 1.02
CA ARG A 80 -4.12 -11.80 1.09
C ARG A 80 -3.68 -12.58 -0.14
N LYS A 81 -4.53 -13.47 -0.68
CA LYS A 81 -4.18 -14.27 -1.86
C LYS A 81 -3.95 -13.39 -3.09
N ARG A 82 -4.82 -12.40 -3.31
CA ARG A 82 -4.69 -11.45 -4.41
C ARG A 82 -3.48 -10.54 -4.25
N LEU A 83 -3.26 -10.02 -3.04
CA LEU A 83 -2.10 -9.19 -2.72
C LEU A 83 -0.78 -9.91 -2.99
N LYS A 84 -0.67 -11.20 -2.65
CA LYS A 84 0.53 -12.00 -2.92
C LYS A 84 0.82 -12.10 -4.42
N ILE A 85 -0.19 -12.47 -5.22
CA ILE A 85 -0.05 -12.60 -6.67
C ILE A 85 0.40 -11.27 -7.30
N ASN A 86 -0.24 -10.16 -6.90
CA ASN A 86 0.12 -8.84 -7.41
C ASN A 86 1.52 -8.42 -6.96
N SER A 87 1.92 -8.74 -5.72
CA SER A 87 3.26 -8.41 -5.22
C SER A 87 4.36 -9.16 -5.99
N ASP A 88 4.14 -10.42 -6.32
CA ASP A 88 5.08 -11.20 -7.14
C ASP A 88 5.19 -10.61 -8.56
N LEU A 89 4.06 -10.23 -9.15
CA LEU A 89 4.02 -9.56 -10.45
C LEU A 89 4.73 -8.20 -10.42
N ILE A 90 4.45 -7.38 -9.39
CA ILE A 90 5.11 -6.08 -9.21
C ILE A 90 6.62 -6.24 -9.09
N SER A 91 7.10 -7.20 -8.31
CA SER A 91 8.54 -7.47 -8.15
C SER A 91 9.20 -7.84 -9.47
N LYS A 92 8.57 -8.74 -10.22
CA LYS A 92 9.06 -9.21 -11.53
C LYS A 92 9.10 -8.07 -12.55
N GLU A 93 7.96 -7.42 -12.77
CA GLU A 93 7.83 -6.39 -13.81
C GLU A 93 8.61 -5.11 -13.46
N SER A 94 8.73 -4.75 -12.18
CA SER A 94 9.57 -3.63 -11.74
C SER A 94 11.05 -3.85 -12.10
N THR A 95 11.55 -5.05 -11.85
CA THR A 95 12.92 -5.41 -12.23
C THR A 95 13.12 -5.37 -13.75
N GLN A 96 12.14 -5.87 -14.50
CA GLN A 96 12.18 -5.86 -15.97
C GLN A 96 12.13 -4.44 -16.54
N VAL A 97 11.27 -3.58 -16.00
CA VAL A 97 11.18 -2.16 -16.37
C VAL A 97 12.52 -1.44 -16.17
N ILE A 98 13.15 -1.64 -15.00
CA ILE A 98 14.46 -1.03 -14.72
C ILE A 98 15.52 -1.54 -15.69
N LYS A 99 15.56 -2.85 -15.97
CA LYS A 99 16.48 -3.46 -16.93
C LYS A 99 16.32 -2.85 -18.33
N LEU A 100 15.09 -2.77 -18.82
CA LEU A 100 14.79 -2.21 -20.14
C LEU A 100 15.16 -0.72 -20.25
N LEU A 101 14.97 0.05 -19.17
CA LEU A 101 15.42 1.45 -19.12
C LEU A 101 16.93 1.55 -19.13
N GLN A 102 17.65 0.70 -18.40
CA GLN A 102 19.12 0.67 -18.42
C GLN A 102 19.68 0.27 -19.78
N GLU A 103 19.09 -0.72 -20.44
CA GLU A 103 19.50 -1.16 -21.77
C GLU A 103 19.19 -0.10 -22.83
N GLY A 104 17.97 0.45 -22.83
CA GLY A 104 17.56 1.45 -23.83
C GLY A 104 18.27 2.79 -23.68
N LEU A 105 18.45 3.29 -22.45
CA LEU A 105 19.15 4.55 -22.18
C LEU A 105 20.67 4.37 -22.23
N GLY A 106 21.20 3.24 -21.80
CA GLY A 106 22.62 2.94 -21.87
C GLY A 106 23.13 2.81 -23.30
N GLY A 107 22.30 2.25 -24.21
CA GLY A 107 22.57 2.16 -25.64
C GLY A 107 21.85 3.21 -26.48
N ILE A 108 21.49 4.36 -25.93
CA ILE A 108 20.61 5.35 -26.59
C ILE A 108 21.15 5.79 -27.95
N ARG A 109 22.46 5.89 -28.10
CA ARG A 109 23.08 6.25 -29.36
C ARG A 109 22.76 5.24 -30.46
N ASP A 110 22.91 3.96 -30.14
CA ASP A 110 22.68 2.86 -31.10
C ASP A 110 21.17 2.75 -31.40
N VAL A 111 20.33 2.89 -30.37
CA VAL A 111 18.86 2.92 -30.52
C VAL A 111 18.42 4.03 -31.48
N LEU A 112 19.06 5.21 -31.42
CA LEU A 112 18.74 6.35 -32.29
C LEU A 112 19.28 6.15 -33.70
N ILE A 113 20.49 5.62 -33.85
CA ILE A 113 21.12 5.40 -35.17
C ILE A 113 20.38 4.30 -35.94
N ASP A 114 20.02 3.23 -35.26
CA ASP A 114 19.33 2.06 -35.88
C ASP A 114 17.82 2.27 -36.05
N GLY A 115 17.26 3.36 -35.56
CA GLY A 115 15.82 3.63 -35.62
C GLY A 115 14.95 2.70 -34.78
N ASN A 116 15.54 2.07 -33.73
CA ASN A 116 14.91 1.03 -32.92
C ASN A 116 14.04 1.56 -31.75
N GLN A 117 13.72 2.88 -31.73
CA GLN A 117 12.98 3.51 -30.62
C GLN A 117 11.62 2.84 -30.38
N LYS A 118 10.88 2.49 -31.45
CA LYS A 118 9.58 1.86 -31.37
C LYS A 118 9.65 0.46 -30.76
N PHE A 119 10.73 -0.27 -31.03
CA PHE A 119 10.98 -1.60 -30.47
C PHE A 119 11.15 -1.50 -28.94
N TYR A 120 12.07 -0.65 -28.48
CA TYR A 120 12.31 -0.45 -27.04
C TYR A 120 11.11 0.13 -26.32
N TYR A 121 10.36 1.05 -26.95
CA TYR A 121 9.10 1.57 -26.42
C TYR A 121 8.07 0.45 -26.20
N ASN A 122 7.88 -0.43 -27.18
CA ASN A 122 6.92 -1.54 -27.06
C ASN A 122 7.33 -2.55 -25.98
N LEU A 123 8.62 -2.85 -25.88
CA LEU A 123 9.17 -3.70 -24.82
C LEU A 123 8.93 -3.10 -23.42
N TYR A 124 9.28 -1.82 -23.26
CA TYR A 124 9.03 -1.09 -22.03
C TYR A 124 7.55 -1.08 -21.65
N ARG A 125 6.69 -0.70 -22.60
CA ARG A 125 5.24 -0.65 -22.38
C ARG A 125 4.66 -2.02 -22.04
N GLY A 126 5.21 -3.09 -22.60
CA GLY A 126 4.82 -4.47 -22.31
C GLY A 126 4.99 -4.86 -20.84
N SER A 127 6.02 -4.32 -20.17
CA SER A 127 6.26 -4.55 -18.73
C SER A 127 5.69 -3.46 -17.84
N ASP A 128 5.71 -2.19 -18.26
CA ASP A 128 5.20 -1.07 -17.45
C ASP A 128 3.68 -1.13 -17.26
N LEU A 129 2.93 -1.52 -18.28
CA LEU A 129 1.47 -1.57 -18.20
C LEU A 129 0.96 -2.60 -17.16
N PRO A 130 1.44 -3.88 -17.16
CA PRO A 130 1.10 -4.83 -16.10
C PRO A 130 1.56 -4.35 -14.71
N LEU A 131 2.74 -3.74 -14.62
CA LEU A 131 3.26 -3.17 -13.38
C LEU A 131 2.31 -2.11 -12.81
N ARG A 132 1.90 -1.12 -13.63
CA ARG A 132 1.00 -0.05 -13.20
C ARG A 132 -0.37 -0.56 -12.79
N ARG A 133 -0.91 -1.53 -13.53
CA ARG A 133 -2.18 -2.18 -13.16
C ARG A 133 -2.07 -2.91 -11.83
N ALA A 134 -1.03 -3.72 -11.65
CA ALA A 134 -0.82 -4.45 -10.41
C ALA A 134 -0.60 -3.52 -9.20
N LEU A 135 0.10 -2.40 -9.38
CA LEU A 135 0.26 -1.37 -8.34
C LEU A 135 -1.08 -0.74 -7.95
N GLY A 136 -1.91 -0.35 -8.94
CA GLY A 136 -3.23 0.22 -8.70
C GLY A 136 -4.17 -0.78 -8.02
N GLU A 137 -4.22 -2.02 -8.50
CA GLU A 137 -5.00 -3.09 -7.87
C GLU A 137 -4.53 -3.36 -6.43
N ASN A 138 -3.23 -3.39 -6.20
CA ASN A 138 -2.67 -3.63 -4.87
C ASN A 138 -3.08 -2.54 -3.89
N GLN A 139 -3.06 -1.28 -4.32
CA GLN A 139 -3.52 -0.15 -3.51
C GLN A 139 -5.01 -0.24 -3.18
N TYR A 140 -5.84 -0.56 -4.18
CA TYR A 140 -7.27 -0.75 -3.98
C TYR A 140 -7.57 -1.93 -3.05
N ILE A 141 -6.96 -3.09 -3.28
CA ILE A 141 -7.19 -4.30 -2.49
C ILE A 141 -6.70 -4.12 -1.05
N SER A 142 -5.57 -3.43 -0.83
CA SER A 142 -5.07 -3.18 0.52
C SER A 142 -5.95 -2.24 1.34
N ALA A 143 -6.67 -1.32 0.70
CA ALA A 143 -7.60 -0.41 1.34
C ALA A 143 -9.02 -1.00 1.51
N SER A 144 -9.38 -2.03 0.72
CA SER A 144 -10.73 -2.60 0.67
C SER A 144 -11.26 -3.15 2.01
N PRO A 145 -10.45 -3.78 2.89
CA PRO A 145 -10.94 -4.25 4.19
C PRO A 145 -11.49 -3.10 5.06
N ARG A 146 -10.83 -1.96 5.04
CA ARG A 146 -11.27 -0.78 5.78
C ARG A 146 -12.64 -0.29 5.30
N TYR A 147 -12.81 -0.09 4.00
CA TYR A 147 -14.08 0.38 3.43
C TYR A 147 -15.22 -0.61 3.63
N ALA A 148 -14.93 -1.92 3.51
CA ALA A 148 -15.93 -2.94 3.80
C ALA A 148 -16.39 -2.91 5.26
N MET A 149 -15.46 -2.75 6.21
CA MET A 149 -15.80 -2.64 7.63
C MET A 149 -16.56 -1.36 7.97
N GLU A 150 -16.22 -0.23 7.34
CA GLU A 150 -16.97 1.02 7.48
C GLU A 150 -18.42 0.87 6.97
N ALA A 151 -18.61 0.20 5.82
CA ALA A 151 -19.95 -0.06 5.28
C ALA A 151 -20.77 -0.98 6.19
N VAL A 152 -20.18 -2.06 6.70
CA VAL A 152 -20.83 -2.97 7.65
C VAL A 152 -21.21 -2.24 8.94
N GLY A 153 -20.31 -1.40 9.46
CA GLY A 153 -20.56 -0.60 10.66
C GLY A 153 -21.74 0.37 10.48
N MET A 154 -21.77 1.10 9.36
CA MET A 154 -22.89 2.00 9.05
C MET A 154 -24.21 1.27 8.86
N ALA A 155 -24.21 0.11 8.20
CA ALA A 155 -25.39 -0.72 8.01
C ALA A 155 -25.94 -1.23 9.36
N LEU A 156 -25.08 -1.68 10.26
CA LEU A 156 -25.48 -2.12 11.60
C LEU A 156 -26.09 -0.98 12.42
N ILE A 157 -25.49 0.21 12.40
CA ILE A 157 -26.04 1.40 13.09
C ILE A 157 -27.41 1.75 12.53
N ALA A 158 -27.59 1.74 11.22
CA ALA A 158 -28.87 2.03 10.58
C ALA A 158 -29.96 1.00 10.98
N ILE A 159 -29.61 -0.29 11.00
CA ILE A 159 -30.52 -1.37 11.42
C ILE A 159 -30.93 -1.18 12.89
N ILE A 160 -29.98 -0.93 13.78
CA ILE A 160 -30.27 -0.71 15.21
C ILE A 160 -31.16 0.52 15.39
N ALA A 161 -30.85 1.63 14.74
CA ALA A 161 -31.67 2.85 14.82
C ALA A 161 -33.10 2.60 14.32
N TYR A 162 -33.26 1.87 13.22
CA TYR A 162 -34.56 1.51 12.67
C TYR A 162 -35.37 0.63 13.63
N THR A 163 -34.74 -0.40 14.23
CA THR A 163 -35.42 -1.30 15.18
C THR A 163 -35.83 -0.59 16.45
N MET A 164 -35.03 0.35 16.94
CA MET A 164 -35.40 1.17 18.12
C MET A 164 -36.56 2.11 17.85
N THR A 165 -36.66 2.66 16.62
CA THR A 165 -37.78 3.56 16.26
C THR A 165 -39.10 2.82 16.06
N GLN A 166 -39.08 1.52 15.74
CA GLN A 166 -40.33 0.72 15.61
C GLN A 166 -40.75 0.05 16.92
N GLY A 167 -39.94 0.08 17.95
CA GLY A 167 -40.24 -0.53 19.26
C GLY A 167 -40.96 0.38 20.25
N ASP A 168 -41.21 1.63 19.87
CA ASP A 168 -42.09 2.59 20.55
C ASP A 168 -43.46 2.68 19.83
#